data_8d4862ce5f10473af01469d7f2107b99
#
_entry.id   8d4862ce5f10473af01469d7f2107b99
#
_cell.length_a   1.000
_cell.length_b   1.000
_cell.length_c   1.000
_cell.angle_alpha   90.00
_cell.angle_beta   90.00
_cell.angle_gamma   90.00
#
_symmetry.space_group_name_H-M   'P 1'
#
loop_
_entity.id
_entity.type
_entity.pdbx_description
1 polymer ?
#
loop_
_entity_poly.entity_id
_entity_poly.type
_entity_poly.pdbx_seq_one_letter_code
_entity_poly.pdbx_strand_id
1 'polypeptide(L)'
;MKKERKQTPYIELSKVNKFFGITKALEQIDFQIFSGEVIGLVGPNGAGKSTMMKILTGVLPPTDGKIIVDGTEMKRYTTKEAKEAGIACAYQDLSLCTNLSVYENFAMLNVEHGMFTKPGWRKTAKKETKELLEKYFPNNQIDIMKPVERLTLAERQIVEICKTLMTDNLRVLILDEPTSALSTDKANQLHKVVEELSARGTSVIYISHKLEEILKISDRIVMMRNGKNSGECDPKEIDTVQLVEMLGGSGAAKGKQKINRENAAKGDMAVSVKNYTGKGLYNINLHVHKGEIVGISGLAG
;
A
#
# COMPACT_ATOMS: atom_id res chain seq x y z
N MET A 1 -18.99 -1.96 18.67
CA MET A 1 -19.85 -3.08 18.25
C MET A 1 -18.99 -4.08 17.51
N LYS A 2 -18.77 -5.30 18.01
CA LYS A 2 -18.12 -6.36 17.21
C LYS A 2 -19.01 -6.59 15.99
N LYS A 3 -18.52 -6.31 14.77
CA LYS A 3 -19.18 -6.78 13.55
C LYS A 3 -19.22 -8.30 13.66
N GLU A 4 -20.41 -8.91 13.74
CA GLU A 4 -20.55 -10.36 13.65
C GLU A 4 -19.90 -10.79 12.32
N ARG A 5 -18.83 -11.55 12.39
CA ARG A 5 -18.19 -12.12 11.20
C ARG A 5 -19.23 -13.03 10.55
N LYS A 6 -19.53 -12.79 9.27
CA LYS A 6 -20.31 -13.74 8.49
C LYS A 6 -19.60 -15.09 8.59
N GLN A 7 -20.32 -16.18 8.79
CA GLN A 7 -19.77 -17.52 8.97
C GLN A 7 -18.90 -18.00 7.78
N THR A 8 -19.08 -17.38 6.60
CA THR A 8 -18.35 -17.78 5.38
C THR A 8 -17.46 -16.64 4.90
N PRO A 9 -16.14 -16.85 4.71
CA PRO A 9 -15.26 -15.85 4.14
C PRO A 9 -15.61 -15.62 2.66
N TYR A 10 -15.45 -14.38 2.20
CA TYR A 10 -15.62 -14.05 0.79
C TYR A 10 -14.46 -14.61 -0.06
N ILE A 11 -13.24 -14.48 0.45
CA ILE A 11 -12.04 -15.07 -0.16
C ILE A 11 -11.32 -15.89 0.88
N GLU A 12 -10.83 -17.06 0.47
CA GLU A 12 -10.00 -17.92 1.30
C GLU A 12 -8.81 -18.44 0.49
N LEU A 13 -7.63 -18.29 1.04
CA LEU A 13 -6.44 -19.00 0.64
C LEU A 13 -6.29 -20.17 1.61
N SER A 14 -6.26 -21.40 1.10
CA SER A 14 -6.12 -22.62 1.91
C SER A 14 -4.82 -23.33 1.55
N LYS A 15 -3.90 -23.40 2.52
CA LYS A 15 -2.58 -24.03 2.42
C LYS A 15 -1.79 -23.60 1.18
N VAL A 16 -1.88 -22.32 0.84
CA VAL A 16 -1.24 -21.78 -0.36
C VAL A 16 0.26 -21.76 -0.21
N ASN A 17 0.95 -22.31 -1.19
CA ASN A 17 2.40 -22.32 -1.32
C ASN A 17 2.83 -21.53 -2.56
N LYS A 18 3.96 -20.85 -2.48
CA LYS A 18 4.63 -20.23 -3.63
C LYS A 18 6.12 -20.39 -3.54
N PHE A 19 6.69 -21.07 -4.52
CA PHE A 19 8.14 -21.29 -4.63
C PHE A 19 8.69 -20.63 -5.90
N PHE A 20 9.87 -20.04 -5.78
CA PHE A 20 10.68 -19.53 -6.88
C PHE A 20 12.00 -20.29 -6.85
N GLY A 21 12.09 -21.36 -7.65
CA GLY A 21 13.21 -22.31 -7.55
C GLY A 21 13.29 -22.89 -6.14
N ILE A 22 14.41 -22.69 -5.45
CA ILE A 22 14.65 -23.14 -4.08
C ILE A 22 14.05 -22.22 -3.01
N THR A 23 13.66 -20.99 -3.39
CA THR A 23 13.15 -20.00 -2.46
C THR A 23 11.67 -20.21 -2.18
N LYS A 24 11.32 -20.48 -0.93
CA LYS A 24 9.93 -20.57 -0.46
C LYS A 24 9.44 -19.16 -0.11
N ALA A 25 8.75 -18.52 -1.04
CA ALA A 25 8.19 -17.19 -0.82
C ALA A 25 6.92 -17.22 0.04
N LEU A 26 6.11 -18.27 -0.10
CA LEU A 26 4.98 -18.59 0.77
C LEU A 26 4.97 -20.08 1.08
N GLU A 27 4.67 -20.43 2.34
CA GLU A 27 4.61 -21.81 2.81
C GLU A 27 3.38 -22.00 3.70
N GLN A 28 2.42 -22.83 3.23
CA GLN A 28 1.19 -23.20 3.94
C GLN A 28 0.40 -21.98 4.46
N ILE A 29 0.16 -21.01 3.58
CA ILE A 29 -0.63 -19.82 3.94
C ILE A 29 -2.10 -20.16 3.99
N ASP A 30 -2.71 -19.96 5.15
CA ASP A 30 -4.15 -19.89 5.35
C ASP A 30 -4.52 -18.43 5.60
N PHE A 31 -5.42 -17.87 4.77
CA PHE A 31 -5.82 -16.47 4.88
C PHE A 31 -7.27 -16.30 4.44
N GLN A 32 -8.07 -15.63 5.25
CA GLN A 32 -9.50 -15.43 5.00
C GLN A 32 -9.83 -13.95 5.00
N ILE A 33 -10.72 -13.55 4.11
CA ILE A 33 -11.24 -12.17 4.00
C ILE A 33 -12.75 -12.22 4.16
N PHE A 34 -13.26 -11.52 5.18
CA PHE A 34 -14.68 -11.39 5.43
C PHE A 34 -15.21 -10.05 4.90
N SER A 35 -16.46 -10.03 4.43
CA SER A 35 -17.05 -8.84 3.82
C SER A 35 -17.07 -7.65 4.80
N GLY A 36 -16.54 -6.51 4.34
CA GLY A 36 -16.49 -5.26 5.10
C GLY A 36 -15.48 -5.25 6.26
N GLU A 37 -14.49 -6.15 6.26
CA GLU A 37 -13.41 -6.19 7.23
C GLU A 37 -12.21 -5.36 6.75
N VAL A 38 -11.59 -4.60 7.63
CA VAL A 38 -10.29 -3.97 7.38
C VAL A 38 -9.20 -4.82 8.03
N ILE A 39 -8.35 -5.42 7.21
CA ILE A 39 -7.26 -6.29 7.64
C ILE A 39 -5.95 -5.53 7.54
N GLY A 40 -5.29 -5.30 8.67
CA GLY A 40 -3.90 -4.84 8.70
C GLY A 40 -2.94 -6.00 8.42
N LEU A 41 -2.17 -5.92 7.34
CA LEU A 41 -1.18 -6.94 7.02
C LEU A 41 0.23 -6.43 7.30
N VAL A 42 0.88 -7.01 8.29
CA VAL A 42 2.19 -6.57 8.77
C VAL A 42 3.25 -7.68 8.71
N GLY A 43 4.50 -7.29 8.65
CA GLY A 43 5.64 -8.21 8.62
C GLY A 43 6.88 -7.54 8.03
N PRO A 44 8.08 -8.06 8.30
CA PRO A 44 9.32 -7.50 7.75
C PRO A 44 9.37 -7.59 6.22
N ASN A 45 10.35 -6.90 5.64
CA ASN A 45 10.64 -7.04 4.21
C ASN A 45 11.03 -8.50 3.91
N GLY A 46 10.51 -9.04 2.79
CA GLY A 46 10.71 -10.45 2.46
C GLY A 46 9.78 -11.43 3.21
N ALA A 47 8.84 -10.96 4.03
CA ALA A 47 7.90 -11.83 4.74
C ALA A 47 6.90 -12.56 3.82
N GLY A 48 6.78 -12.18 2.54
CA GLY A 48 5.86 -12.77 1.58
C GLY A 48 4.61 -11.93 1.28
N LYS A 49 4.42 -10.76 1.92
CA LYS A 49 3.24 -9.90 1.76
C LYS A 49 2.91 -9.61 0.29
N SER A 50 3.85 -9.03 -0.45
CA SER A 50 3.64 -8.69 -1.87
C SER A 50 3.43 -9.92 -2.76
N THR A 51 4.02 -11.08 -2.40
CA THR A 51 3.76 -12.35 -3.10
C THR A 51 2.32 -12.81 -2.88
N MET A 52 1.82 -12.73 -1.63
CA MET A 52 0.43 -13.06 -1.31
C MET A 52 -0.54 -12.11 -2.03
N MET A 53 -0.26 -10.82 -2.07
CA MET A 53 -1.09 -9.84 -2.81
C MET A 53 -1.14 -10.15 -4.31
N LYS A 54 0.01 -10.50 -4.92
CA LYS A 54 0.05 -10.91 -6.35
C LYS A 54 -0.73 -12.19 -6.62
N ILE A 55 -0.84 -13.10 -5.65
CA ILE A 55 -1.71 -14.28 -5.77
C ILE A 55 -3.17 -13.86 -5.65
N LEU A 56 -3.55 -13.06 -4.66
CA LEU A 56 -4.92 -12.55 -4.50
C LEU A 56 -5.43 -11.76 -5.70
N THR A 57 -4.55 -11.03 -6.38
CA THR A 57 -4.89 -10.28 -7.60
C THR A 57 -4.77 -11.10 -8.88
N GLY A 58 -4.45 -12.40 -8.79
CA GLY A 58 -4.32 -13.30 -9.94
C GLY A 58 -3.12 -13.02 -10.86
N VAL A 59 -2.22 -12.10 -10.48
CA VAL A 59 -0.98 -11.80 -11.22
C VAL A 59 0.00 -12.97 -11.16
N LEU A 60 -0.03 -13.71 -10.05
CA LEU A 60 0.88 -14.80 -9.79
C LEU A 60 0.09 -16.06 -9.39
N PRO A 61 0.19 -17.17 -10.12
CA PRO A 61 -0.44 -18.41 -9.69
C PRO A 61 0.29 -18.99 -8.46
N PRO A 62 -0.41 -19.61 -7.51
CA PRO A 62 0.23 -20.40 -6.46
C PRO A 62 0.98 -21.59 -7.06
N THR A 63 1.94 -22.15 -6.33
CA THR A 63 2.59 -23.42 -6.69
C THR A 63 1.72 -24.60 -6.27
N ASP A 64 1.03 -24.45 -5.13
CA ASP A 64 0.13 -25.44 -4.56
C ASP A 64 -0.84 -24.75 -3.58
N GLY A 65 -1.90 -25.47 -3.17
CA GLY A 65 -2.95 -24.94 -2.32
C GLY A 65 -4.18 -24.49 -3.12
N LYS A 66 -5.16 -23.91 -2.43
CA LYS A 66 -6.46 -23.57 -3.01
C LYS A 66 -6.78 -22.09 -2.82
N ILE A 67 -7.43 -21.54 -3.82
CA ILE A 67 -8.07 -20.22 -3.76
C ILE A 67 -9.58 -20.44 -3.85
N ILE A 68 -10.32 -19.98 -2.86
CA ILE A 68 -11.76 -20.12 -2.79
C ILE A 68 -12.36 -18.73 -2.81
N VAL A 69 -13.31 -18.48 -3.70
CA VAL A 69 -14.03 -17.21 -3.84
C VAL A 69 -15.51 -17.50 -3.67
N ASP A 70 -16.14 -16.84 -2.72
CA ASP A 70 -17.57 -17.00 -2.39
C ASP A 70 -17.97 -18.49 -2.22
N GLY A 71 -17.13 -19.24 -1.51
CA GLY A 71 -17.31 -20.69 -1.25
C GLY A 71 -16.97 -21.61 -2.42
N THR A 72 -16.58 -21.09 -3.58
CA THR A 72 -16.24 -21.86 -4.77
C THR A 72 -14.74 -21.95 -4.98
N GLU A 73 -14.19 -23.18 -5.06
CA GLU A 73 -12.76 -23.39 -5.37
C GLU A 73 -12.48 -23.00 -6.82
N MET A 74 -11.52 -22.11 -7.01
CA MET A 74 -11.11 -21.60 -8.31
C MET A 74 -10.10 -22.53 -8.95
N LYS A 75 -10.50 -23.31 -9.97
CA LYS A 75 -9.59 -24.19 -10.73
C LYS A 75 -8.56 -23.41 -11.55
N ARG A 76 -8.92 -22.22 -11.99
CA ARG A 76 -8.06 -21.26 -12.66
C ARG A 76 -8.31 -19.90 -12.02
N TYR A 77 -7.23 -19.21 -11.67
CA TYR A 77 -7.31 -17.90 -11.04
C TYR A 77 -6.24 -16.98 -11.64
N THR A 78 -6.70 -16.06 -12.45
CA THR A 78 -5.89 -15.06 -13.14
C THR A 78 -6.38 -13.66 -12.78
N THR A 79 -5.74 -12.64 -13.33
CA THR A 79 -6.18 -11.24 -13.14
C THR A 79 -7.62 -10.99 -13.60
N LYS A 80 -8.11 -11.77 -14.57
CA LYS A 80 -9.48 -11.68 -15.04
C LYS A 80 -10.45 -12.16 -13.96
N GLU A 81 -10.26 -13.36 -13.44
CA GLU A 81 -11.11 -13.92 -12.38
C GLU A 81 -11.04 -13.09 -11.10
N ALA A 82 -9.86 -12.55 -10.75
CA ALA A 82 -9.71 -11.64 -9.61
C ALA A 82 -10.50 -10.34 -9.82
N LYS A 83 -10.46 -9.73 -11.02
CA LYS A 83 -11.24 -8.54 -11.37
C LYS A 83 -12.75 -8.83 -11.34
N GLU A 84 -13.19 -9.97 -11.89
CA GLU A 84 -14.59 -10.41 -11.83
C GLU A 84 -15.07 -10.65 -10.39
N ALA A 85 -14.19 -11.12 -9.51
CA ALA A 85 -14.44 -11.21 -8.08
C ALA A 85 -14.39 -9.84 -7.36
N GLY A 86 -14.20 -8.73 -8.07
CA GLY A 86 -14.16 -7.39 -7.48
C GLY A 86 -12.91 -7.12 -6.62
N ILE A 87 -11.79 -7.74 -6.95
CA ILE A 87 -10.52 -7.50 -6.26
C ILE A 87 -9.70 -6.46 -7.02
N ALA A 88 -9.27 -5.41 -6.33
CA ALA A 88 -8.40 -4.38 -6.89
C ALA A 88 -7.25 -4.06 -5.93
N CYS A 89 -6.11 -3.64 -6.49
CA CYS A 89 -4.90 -3.36 -5.73
C CYS A 89 -4.25 -2.05 -6.18
N ALA A 90 -4.01 -1.15 -5.24
CA ALA A 90 -3.08 -0.05 -5.40
C ALA A 90 -1.71 -0.52 -4.89
N TYR A 91 -0.82 -0.85 -5.83
CA TYR A 91 0.53 -1.34 -5.52
C TYR A 91 1.46 -0.21 -5.09
N GLN A 92 2.50 -0.55 -4.36
CA GLN A 92 3.60 0.36 -4.02
C GLN A 92 4.29 0.91 -5.29
N ASP A 93 4.52 0.04 -6.28
CA ASP A 93 4.96 0.43 -7.61
C ASP A 93 3.74 0.85 -8.44
N LEU A 94 3.57 2.15 -8.62
CA LEU A 94 2.37 2.72 -9.25
C LEU A 94 2.16 2.21 -10.69
N SER A 95 0.95 1.79 -10.99
CA SER A 95 0.57 1.22 -12.30
C SER A 95 0.04 2.29 -13.27
N LEU A 96 0.59 3.51 -13.22
CA LEU A 96 0.18 4.63 -14.04
C LEU A 96 0.99 4.73 -15.34
N CYS A 97 0.32 5.05 -16.44
CA CYS A 97 0.95 5.42 -17.70
C CYS A 97 1.51 6.85 -17.56
N THR A 98 2.81 6.97 -17.36
CA THR A 98 3.45 8.24 -17.01
C THR A 98 3.40 9.30 -18.08
N ASN A 99 3.38 8.90 -19.37
CA ASN A 99 3.27 9.76 -20.55
C ASN A 99 1.84 10.23 -20.86
N LEU A 100 0.82 9.64 -20.22
CA LEU A 100 -0.57 10.04 -20.39
C LEU A 100 -0.97 11.04 -19.29
N SER A 101 -1.95 11.88 -19.59
CA SER A 101 -2.58 12.76 -18.61
C SER A 101 -3.34 11.96 -17.54
N VAL A 102 -3.65 12.62 -16.43
CA VAL A 102 -4.41 11.99 -15.35
C VAL A 102 -5.74 11.45 -15.87
N TYR A 103 -6.57 12.29 -16.56
CA TYR A 103 -7.87 11.82 -17.03
C TYR A 103 -7.77 10.68 -18.07
N GLU A 104 -6.68 10.61 -18.84
CA GLU A 104 -6.47 9.49 -19.79
C GLU A 104 -6.14 8.19 -19.05
N ASN A 105 -5.39 8.25 -17.96
CA ASN A 105 -5.16 7.10 -17.10
C ASN A 105 -6.46 6.52 -16.53
N PHE A 106 -7.42 7.38 -16.14
CA PHE A 106 -8.74 6.94 -15.72
C PHE A 106 -9.57 6.37 -16.87
N ALA A 107 -9.53 7.03 -18.04
CA ALA A 107 -10.26 6.58 -19.21
C ALA A 107 -9.82 5.19 -19.70
N MET A 108 -8.55 4.81 -19.48
CA MET A 108 -8.04 3.48 -19.84
C MET A 108 -8.74 2.33 -19.12
N LEU A 109 -9.33 2.55 -17.95
CA LEU A 109 -10.09 1.52 -17.24
C LEU A 109 -11.34 1.09 -18.01
N ASN A 110 -11.89 1.98 -18.82
CA ASN A 110 -13.11 1.76 -19.58
C ASN A 110 -12.88 1.42 -21.08
N VAL A 111 -11.64 1.03 -21.43
CA VAL A 111 -11.30 0.64 -22.83
C VAL A 111 -12.14 -0.54 -23.30
N GLU A 112 -12.31 -1.54 -22.44
CA GLU A 112 -13.11 -2.74 -22.73
C GLU A 112 -14.58 -2.41 -23.01
N HIS A 113 -15.08 -1.29 -22.46
CA HIS A 113 -16.45 -0.79 -22.68
C HIS A 113 -16.57 0.17 -23.87
N GLY A 114 -15.54 0.23 -24.74
CA GLY A 114 -15.53 1.05 -25.94
C GLY A 114 -15.53 2.56 -25.67
N MET A 115 -14.99 3.01 -24.55
CA MET A 115 -15.01 4.42 -24.16
C MET A 115 -14.42 5.33 -25.24
N PHE A 116 -13.29 4.97 -25.84
CA PHE A 116 -12.61 5.78 -26.85
C PHE A 116 -13.36 5.91 -28.16
N THR A 117 -14.32 5.03 -28.44
CA THR A 117 -15.15 5.07 -29.66
C THR A 117 -16.39 5.97 -29.52
N LYS A 118 -16.73 6.37 -28.27
CA LYS A 118 -17.90 7.21 -28.00
C LYS A 118 -17.60 8.68 -28.32
N PRO A 119 -18.45 9.39 -29.10
CA PRO A 119 -18.32 10.84 -29.27
C PRO A 119 -18.30 11.56 -27.91
N GLY A 120 -17.37 12.52 -27.75
CA GLY A 120 -17.28 13.31 -26.50
C GLY A 120 -16.67 12.61 -25.28
N TRP A 121 -16.09 11.41 -25.44
CA TRP A 121 -15.49 10.65 -24.35
C TRP A 121 -14.50 11.46 -23.49
N ARG A 122 -13.71 12.35 -24.13
CA ARG A 122 -12.76 13.20 -23.39
C ARG A 122 -13.45 14.12 -22.37
N LYS A 123 -14.62 14.68 -22.75
CA LYS A 123 -15.39 15.55 -21.85
C LYS A 123 -15.94 14.75 -20.66
N THR A 124 -16.46 13.57 -20.93
CA THR A 124 -16.98 12.66 -19.89
C THR A 124 -15.86 12.22 -18.95
N ALA A 125 -14.74 11.70 -19.49
CA ALA A 125 -13.61 11.25 -18.70
C ALA A 125 -13.03 12.36 -17.81
N LYS A 126 -12.89 13.59 -18.32
CA LYS A 126 -12.43 14.74 -17.53
C LYS A 126 -13.37 15.06 -16.37
N LYS A 127 -14.69 15.03 -16.63
CA LYS A 127 -15.70 15.29 -15.63
C LYS A 127 -15.65 14.22 -14.52
N GLU A 128 -15.72 12.96 -14.91
CA GLU A 128 -15.70 11.82 -13.98
C GLU A 128 -14.43 11.79 -13.14
N THR A 129 -13.26 12.00 -13.78
CA THR A 129 -11.97 12.05 -13.08
C THR A 129 -11.95 13.15 -12.00
N LYS A 130 -12.42 14.35 -12.35
CA LYS A 130 -12.45 15.48 -11.42
C LYS A 130 -13.39 15.23 -10.24
N GLU A 131 -14.59 14.72 -10.53
CA GLU A 131 -15.59 14.39 -9.50
C GLU A 131 -15.07 13.30 -8.54
N LEU A 132 -14.39 12.29 -9.08
CA LEU A 132 -13.83 11.20 -8.27
C LEU A 132 -12.68 11.66 -7.38
N LEU A 133 -11.75 12.42 -7.92
CA LEU A 133 -10.64 12.98 -7.16
C LEU A 133 -11.14 13.90 -6.04
N GLU A 134 -12.12 14.76 -6.32
CA GLU A 134 -12.68 15.65 -5.31
C GLU A 134 -13.51 14.91 -4.25
N LYS A 135 -14.20 13.84 -4.65
CA LYS A 135 -14.97 13.00 -3.74
C LYS A 135 -14.11 12.33 -2.67
N TYR A 136 -12.99 11.74 -3.08
CA TYR A 136 -12.15 10.95 -2.17
C TYR A 136 -11.01 11.75 -1.54
N PHE A 137 -10.52 12.77 -2.24
CA PHE A 137 -9.45 13.63 -1.76
C PHE A 137 -9.81 15.10 -2.01
N PRO A 138 -10.76 15.66 -1.24
CA PRO A 138 -11.14 17.05 -1.39
C PRO A 138 -9.94 17.99 -1.26
N ASN A 139 -9.97 19.09 -2.03
CA ASN A 139 -8.87 20.07 -2.11
C ASN A 139 -7.52 19.44 -2.56
N ASN A 140 -7.57 18.51 -3.53
CA ASN A 140 -6.37 17.78 -3.99
C ASN A 140 -5.45 18.62 -4.89
N GLN A 141 -5.96 19.66 -5.56
CA GLN A 141 -5.24 20.56 -6.49
C GLN A 141 -4.59 19.83 -7.69
N ILE A 142 -4.94 18.59 -7.98
CA ILE A 142 -4.38 17.82 -9.09
C ILE A 142 -4.92 18.35 -10.42
N ASP A 143 -4.02 18.82 -11.29
CA ASP A 143 -4.38 19.18 -12.66
C ASP A 143 -4.53 17.92 -13.50
N ILE A 144 -5.78 17.55 -13.79
CA ILE A 144 -6.12 16.35 -14.55
C ILE A 144 -5.62 16.34 -16.00
N MET A 145 -5.18 17.50 -16.51
CA MET A 145 -4.63 17.64 -17.87
C MET A 145 -3.13 17.38 -17.95
N LYS A 146 -2.43 17.40 -16.80
CA LYS A 146 -0.99 17.14 -16.77
C LYS A 146 -0.67 15.68 -17.03
N PRO A 147 0.40 15.37 -17.77
CA PRO A 147 0.99 14.04 -17.81
C PRO A 147 1.41 13.60 -16.41
N VAL A 148 1.17 12.33 -16.09
CA VAL A 148 1.47 11.77 -14.75
C VAL A 148 2.95 11.92 -14.39
N GLU A 149 3.88 11.91 -15.34
CA GLU A 149 5.31 12.14 -15.10
C GLU A 149 5.62 13.51 -14.47
N ARG A 150 4.72 14.50 -14.64
CA ARG A 150 4.87 15.86 -14.07
C ARG A 150 4.22 16.04 -12.71
N LEU A 151 3.56 15.01 -12.21
CA LEU A 151 2.98 15.00 -10.87
C LEU A 151 4.04 14.67 -9.82
N THR A 152 3.85 15.21 -8.62
CA THR A 152 4.58 14.78 -7.43
C THR A 152 4.26 13.32 -7.09
N LEU A 153 5.09 12.68 -6.28
CA LEU A 153 4.84 11.31 -5.84
C LEU A 153 3.51 11.20 -5.06
N ALA A 154 3.20 12.18 -4.22
CA ALA A 154 1.94 12.25 -3.47
C ALA A 154 0.73 12.33 -4.40
N GLU A 155 0.77 13.19 -5.42
CA GLU A 155 -0.31 13.29 -6.41
C GLU A 155 -0.49 12.01 -7.20
N ARG A 156 0.61 11.35 -7.62
CA ARG A 156 0.56 10.04 -8.29
C ARG A 156 -0.08 8.98 -7.40
N GLN A 157 0.26 8.96 -6.11
CA GLN A 157 -0.33 8.04 -5.15
C GLN A 157 -1.85 8.23 -5.04
N ILE A 158 -2.31 9.48 -4.95
CA ILE A 158 -3.75 9.81 -4.93
C ILE A 158 -4.43 9.34 -6.22
N VAL A 159 -3.83 9.61 -7.38
CA VAL A 159 -4.35 9.19 -8.68
C VAL A 159 -4.47 7.66 -8.76
N GLU A 160 -3.45 6.90 -8.34
CA GLU A 160 -3.47 5.44 -8.33
C GLU A 160 -4.57 4.89 -7.42
N ILE A 161 -4.70 5.43 -6.20
CA ILE A 161 -5.75 5.02 -5.26
C ILE A 161 -7.13 5.30 -5.87
N CYS A 162 -7.37 6.52 -6.36
CA CYS A 162 -8.65 6.88 -6.95
C CYS A 162 -8.99 6.02 -8.18
N LYS A 163 -8.00 5.73 -9.04
CA LYS A 163 -8.14 4.85 -10.19
C LYS A 163 -8.54 3.44 -9.74
N THR A 164 -7.92 2.91 -8.70
CA THR A 164 -8.25 1.59 -8.15
C THR A 164 -9.69 1.53 -7.60
N LEU A 165 -10.18 2.64 -7.03
CA LEU A 165 -11.55 2.75 -6.52
C LEU A 165 -12.64 2.78 -7.61
N MET A 166 -12.26 2.94 -8.89
CA MET A 166 -13.20 2.82 -10.03
C MET A 166 -13.49 1.39 -10.46
N THR A 167 -12.89 0.40 -9.82
CA THR A 167 -13.13 -1.00 -10.17
C THR A 167 -14.61 -1.34 -9.95
N ASP A 168 -15.23 -1.88 -10.99
CA ASP A 168 -16.62 -2.31 -10.95
C ASP A 168 -16.79 -3.40 -9.88
N ASN A 169 -17.91 -3.35 -9.14
CA ASN A 169 -18.23 -4.30 -8.09
C ASN A 169 -17.10 -4.52 -7.07
N LEU A 170 -16.36 -3.46 -6.71
CA LEU A 170 -15.25 -3.54 -5.76
C LEU A 170 -15.68 -4.19 -4.45
N ARG A 171 -15.15 -5.37 -4.15
CA ARG A 171 -15.43 -6.15 -2.93
C ARG A 171 -14.19 -6.29 -2.02
N VAL A 172 -13.01 -6.28 -2.61
CA VAL A 172 -11.75 -6.31 -1.86
C VAL A 172 -10.80 -5.27 -2.45
N LEU A 173 -10.42 -4.30 -1.63
CA LEU A 173 -9.40 -3.30 -1.94
C LEU A 173 -8.11 -3.65 -1.23
N ILE A 174 -7.02 -3.75 -1.97
CA ILE A 174 -5.68 -3.93 -1.42
C ILE A 174 -4.93 -2.60 -1.56
N LEU A 175 -4.39 -2.11 -0.45
CA LEU A 175 -3.60 -0.89 -0.38
C LEU A 175 -2.20 -1.23 0.14
N ASP A 176 -1.19 -1.16 -0.74
CA ASP A 176 0.20 -1.47 -0.39
C ASP A 176 0.99 -0.17 -0.20
N GLU A 177 1.36 0.13 1.06
CA GLU A 177 2.05 1.36 1.52
C GLU A 177 1.38 2.66 1.03
N PRO A 178 0.05 2.81 1.15
CA PRO A 178 -0.67 3.88 0.46
C PRO A 178 -0.38 5.28 1.00
N THR A 179 0.16 5.41 2.21
CA THR A 179 0.45 6.69 2.87
C THR A 179 1.92 7.08 2.86
N SER A 180 2.78 6.29 2.21
CA SER A 180 4.24 6.50 2.23
C SER A 180 4.66 7.89 1.70
N ALA A 181 3.95 8.42 0.70
CA ALA A 181 4.20 9.72 0.10
C ALA A 181 3.19 10.79 0.49
N LEU A 182 2.14 10.46 1.24
CA LEU A 182 1.06 11.37 1.57
C LEU A 182 1.37 12.23 2.80
N SER A 183 0.90 13.47 2.80
CA SER A 183 0.84 14.28 4.01
C SER A 183 -0.15 13.69 5.02
N THR A 184 -0.01 14.08 6.28
CA THR A 184 -0.90 13.62 7.37
C THR A 184 -2.38 13.89 7.06
N ASP A 185 -2.68 15.06 6.46
CA ASP A 185 -4.04 15.42 6.06
C ASP A 185 -4.60 14.47 5.00
N LYS A 186 -3.80 14.19 3.93
CA LYS A 186 -4.21 13.27 2.87
C LYS A 186 -4.29 11.82 3.34
N ALA A 187 -3.42 11.41 4.27
CA ALA A 187 -3.52 10.10 4.93
C ALA A 187 -4.82 9.98 5.73
N ASN A 188 -5.22 11.01 6.48
CA ASN A 188 -6.49 11.02 7.21
C ASN A 188 -7.71 10.99 6.26
N GLN A 189 -7.63 11.64 5.09
CA GLN A 189 -8.68 11.54 4.07
C GLN A 189 -8.79 10.09 3.56
N LEU A 190 -7.68 9.42 3.27
CA LEU A 190 -7.66 8.01 2.87
C LEU A 190 -8.26 7.11 3.95
N HIS A 191 -7.93 7.33 5.22
CA HIS A 191 -8.50 6.52 6.32
C HIS A 191 -10.02 6.62 6.37
N LYS A 192 -10.60 7.83 6.16
CA LYS A 192 -12.05 8.00 6.07
C LYS A 192 -12.64 7.23 4.88
N VAL A 193 -11.95 7.24 3.72
CA VAL A 193 -12.38 6.47 2.54
C VAL A 193 -12.41 4.97 2.88
N VAL A 194 -11.40 4.45 3.57
CA VAL A 194 -11.35 3.04 4.00
C VAL A 194 -12.49 2.71 4.94
N GLU A 195 -12.78 3.57 5.93
CA GLU A 195 -13.90 3.41 6.86
C GLU A 195 -15.26 3.38 6.11
N GLU A 196 -15.46 4.29 5.15
CA GLU A 196 -16.69 4.33 4.34
C GLU A 196 -16.86 3.08 3.48
N LEU A 197 -15.78 2.60 2.84
CA LEU A 197 -15.80 1.39 2.03
C LEU A 197 -16.14 0.15 2.87
N SER A 198 -15.48 0.01 4.02
CA SER A 198 -15.74 -1.06 4.98
C SER A 198 -17.19 -1.04 5.47
N ALA A 199 -17.74 0.14 5.77
CA ALA A 199 -19.13 0.29 6.19
C ALA A 199 -20.14 -0.14 5.10
N ARG A 200 -19.76 -0.03 3.81
CA ARG A 200 -20.56 -0.46 2.65
C ARG A 200 -20.36 -1.95 2.30
N GLY A 201 -19.50 -2.66 3.02
CA GLY A 201 -19.25 -4.09 2.82
C GLY A 201 -18.04 -4.42 1.95
N THR A 202 -17.28 -3.43 1.47
CA THR A 202 -15.99 -3.65 0.81
C THR A 202 -14.94 -3.99 1.86
N SER A 203 -14.24 -5.10 1.68
CA SER A 203 -13.13 -5.48 2.55
C SER A 203 -11.85 -4.75 2.13
N VAL A 204 -11.01 -4.39 3.08
CA VAL A 204 -9.76 -3.71 2.78
C VAL A 204 -8.59 -4.46 3.40
N ILE A 205 -7.56 -4.77 2.60
CA ILE A 205 -6.25 -5.21 3.09
C ILE A 205 -5.35 -3.99 3.06
N TYR A 206 -4.92 -3.56 4.24
CA TYR A 206 -4.07 -2.40 4.42
C TYR A 206 -2.67 -2.83 4.84
N ILE A 207 -1.69 -2.58 3.98
CA ILE A 207 -0.29 -2.93 4.23
C ILE A 207 0.45 -1.64 4.53
N SER A 208 1.09 -1.57 5.68
CA SER A 208 1.94 -0.44 6.05
C SER A 208 3.01 -0.87 7.05
N HIS A 209 4.15 -0.19 7.00
CA HIS A 209 5.18 -0.29 8.05
C HIS A 209 4.94 0.70 9.19
N LYS A 210 3.98 1.61 9.06
CA LYS A 210 3.55 2.55 10.11
C LYS A 210 2.53 1.85 11.01
N LEU A 211 3.02 1.20 12.05
CA LEU A 211 2.20 0.36 12.92
C LEU A 211 1.07 1.11 13.62
N GLU A 212 1.26 2.41 13.89
CA GLU A 212 0.21 3.27 14.46
C GLU A 212 -0.99 3.43 13.52
N GLU A 213 -0.74 3.51 12.20
CA GLU A 213 -1.83 3.54 11.21
C GLU A 213 -2.58 2.20 11.20
N ILE A 214 -1.85 1.09 11.22
CA ILE A 214 -2.43 -0.26 11.26
C ILE A 214 -3.32 -0.46 12.50
N LEU A 215 -2.82 -0.10 13.69
CA LEU A 215 -3.58 -0.21 14.93
C LEU A 215 -4.85 0.64 14.91
N LYS A 216 -4.80 1.81 14.26
CA LYS A 216 -5.93 2.74 14.19
C LYS A 216 -7.04 2.29 13.25
N ILE A 217 -6.67 1.72 12.08
CA ILE A 217 -7.62 1.52 10.97
C ILE A 217 -8.15 0.09 10.88
N SER A 218 -7.42 -0.89 11.42
CA SER A 218 -7.74 -2.30 11.21
C SER A 218 -8.79 -2.83 12.20
N ASP A 219 -9.61 -3.76 11.73
CA ASP A 219 -10.48 -4.60 12.57
C ASP A 219 -9.71 -5.84 13.10
N ARG A 220 -8.70 -6.29 12.33
CA ARG A 220 -7.83 -7.43 12.64
C ARG A 220 -6.46 -7.20 12.02
N ILE A 221 -5.42 -7.64 12.71
CA ILE A 221 -4.04 -7.60 12.21
C ILE A 221 -3.57 -9.01 11.95
N VAL A 222 -3.06 -9.26 10.74
CA VAL A 222 -2.42 -10.51 10.34
C VAL A 222 -0.93 -10.28 10.19
N MET A 223 -0.15 -11.11 10.85
CA MET A 223 1.30 -11.03 10.86
C MET A 223 1.91 -12.09 9.95
N MET A 224 2.82 -11.70 9.09
CA MET A 224 3.59 -12.61 8.24
C MET A 224 5.08 -12.55 8.57
N ARG A 225 5.72 -13.73 8.55
CA ARG A 225 7.17 -13.85 8.72
C ARG A 225 7.70 -15.06 7.95
N ASN A 226 8.79 -14.86 7.19
CA ASN A 226 9.46 -15.93 6.43
C ASN A 226 8.50 -16.76 5.56
N GLY A 227 7.56 -16.10 4.88
CA GLY A 227 6.59 -16.75 4.00
C GLY A 227 5.46 -17.50 4.71
N LYS A 228 5.28 -17.32 6.03
CA LYS A 228 4.24 -17.98 6.84
C LYS A 228 3.39 -16.97 7.58
N ASN A 229 2.18 -17.38 7.93
CA ASN A 229 1.41 -16.67 8.96
C ASN A 229 2.10 -16.88 10.31
N SER A 230 2.44 -15.79 10.99
CA SER A 230 3.09 -15.83 12.31
C SER A 230 2.13 -15.53 13.46
N GLY A 231 0.91 -15.11 13.16
CA GLY A 231 -0.15 -14.88 14.13
C GLY A 231 -1.17 -13.85 13.66
N GLU A 232 -2.23 -13.70 14.43
CA GLU A 232 -3.27 -12.68 14.29
C GLU A 232 -3.56 -12.06 15.65
N CYS A 233 -3.98 -10.79 15.64
CA CYS A 233 -4.37 -10.10 16.89
C CYS A 233 -5.47 -9.06 16.63
N ASP A 234 -6.21 -8.72 17.68
CA ASP A 234 -7.14 -7.59 17.69
C ASP A 234 -6.34 -6.31 17.98
N PRO A 235 -6.39 -5.29 17.12
CA PRO A 235 -5.67 -4.03 17.32
C PRO A 235 -6.12 -3.28 18.58
N LYS A 236 -7.27 -3.62 19.17
CA LYS A 236 -7.79 -2.99 20.39
C LYS A 236 -7.19 -3.58 21.67
N GLU A 237 -6.57 -4.76 21.57
CA GLU A 237 -6.02 -5.49 22.71
C GLU A 237 -4.50 -5.28 22.86
N ILE A 238 -3.87 -4.60 21.91
CA ILE A 238 -2.41 -4.42 21.86
C ILE A 238 -2.02 -2.98 21.53
N ASP A 239 -0.83 -2.61 21.95
CA ASP A 239 -0.18 -1.36 21.57
C ASP A 239 0.93 -1.55 20.53
N THR A 240 1.55 -0.45 20.10
CA THR A 240 2.64 -0.49 19.12
C THR A 240 3.84 -1.28 19.61
N VAL A 241 4.14 -1.25 20.92
CA VAL A 241 5.31 -1.96 21.49
C VAL A 241 5.07 -3.47 21.44
N GLN A 242 3.89 -3.90 21.87
CA GLN A 242 3.48 -5.30 21.82
C GLN A 242 3.45 -5.84 20.38
N LEU A 243 2.95 -5.04 19.42
CA LEU A 243 2.95 -5.44 18.02
C LEU A 243 4.38 -5.61 17.47
N VAL A 244 5.32 -4.71 17.83
CA VAL A 244 6.74 -4.83 17.48
C VAL A 244 7.36 -6.11 18.07
N GLU A 245 7.06 -6.43 19.32
CA GLU A 245 7.54 -7.66 19.98
C GLU A 245 7.00 -8.91 19.26
N MET A 246 5.71 -8.95 18.93
CA MET A 246 5.08 -10.05 18.18
C MET A 246 5.70 -10.25 16.79
N LEU A 247 6.11 -9.17 16.14
CA LEU A 247 6.82 -9.22 14.85
C LEU A 247 8.27 -9.73 14.97
N GLY A 248 8.70 -10.07 16.18
CA GLY A 248 10.05 -10.58 16.47
C GLY A 248 11.09 -9.49 16.68
N GLY A 249 10.63 -8.28 17.00
CA GLY A 249 11.46 -7.12 17.33
C GLY A 249 12.01 -7.13 18.76
N SER A 250 12.42 -8.28 19.30
CA SER A 250 12.96 -8.44 20.65
C SER A 250 14.24 -7.62 20.96
N GLY A 251 14.62 -6.70 20.08
CA GLY A 251 15.74 -5.78 20.24
C GLY A 251 15.36 -4.29 20.36
N ALA A 252 14.12 -3.89 19.98
CA ALA A 252 13.77 -2.46 19.97
C ALA A 252 13.36 -1.92 21.37
N ALA A 253 12.87 -2.79 22.28
CA ALA A 253 12.53 -2.41 23.65
C ALA A 253 13.76 -2.42 24.59
N LYS A 254 14.84 -3.10 24.26
CA LYS A 254 16.10 -2.98 25.00
C LYS A 254 16.87 -1.77 24.47
N GLY A 255 16.48 -0.61 25.01
CA GLY A 255 17.26 0.59 25.07
C GLY A 255 17.99 0.96 23.76
N LYS A 256 17.68 2.12 23.18
CA LYS A 256 18.68 2.89 22.46
C LYS A 256 19.97 2.75 23.28
N GLN A 257 20.86 1.80 22.94
CA GLN A 257 22.24 1.95 23.33
C GLN A 257 22.63 3.30 22.75
N LYS A 258 22.64 4.32 23.59
CA LYS A 258 23.37 5.54 23.30
C LYS A 258 24.79 5.06 23.08
N ILE A 259 25.14 4.86 21.81
CA ILE A 259 26.54 4.75 21.44
C ILE A 259 27.10 6.06 21.91
N ASN A 260 27.84 6.03 23.02
CA ASN A 260 28.45 7.20 23.60
C ASN A 260 29.57 7.61 22.64
N ARG A 261 29.23 8.51 21.69
CA ARG A 261 30.14 9.04 20.68
C ARG A 261 30.82 10.31 21.15
N GLU A 262 30.77 10.60 22.45
CA GLU A 262 31.38 11.81 23.03
C GLU A 262 32.89 11.89 22.79
N ASN A 263 33.54 10.79 22.40
CA ASN A 263 34.97 10.71 22.11
C ASN A 263 35.34 10.36 20.65
N ALA A 264 34.41 10.42 19.71
CA ALA A 264 34.83 10.37 18.30
C ALA A 264 35.57 11.67 17.99
N ALA A 265 36.90 11.63 18.14
CA ALA A 265 37.75 12.72 17.67
C ALA A 265 37.31 13.06 16.24
N LYS A 266 36.95 14.32 15.98
CA LYS A 266 36.62 14.77 14.66
C LYS A 266 37.87 14.57 13.81
N GLY A 267 37.88 13.50 13.01
CA GLY A 267 38.95 13.21 12.07
C GLY A 267 39.08 14.33 11.03
N ASP A 268 40.03 14.23 10.14
CA ASP A 268 40.19 15.15 9.02
C ASP A 268 38.88 15.33 8.27
N MET A 269 38.66 16.52 7.75
CA MET A 269 37.51 16.84 6.91
C MET A 269 37.54 15.94 5.66
N ALA A 270 36.47 15.17 5.47
CA ALA A 270 36.34 14.26 4.33
C ALA A 270 35.63 14.94 3.15
N VAL A 271 34.59 15.73 3.45
CA VAL A 271 33.82 16.46 2.43
C VAL A 271 33.51 17.85 2.96
N SER A 272 33.69 18.86 2.11
CA SER A 272 33.30 20.26 2.38
C SER A 272 32.56 20.81 1.18
N VAL A 273 31.32 21.19 1.41
CA VAL A 273 30.50 21.94 0.45
C VAL A 273 30.27 23.33 1.02
N LYS A 274 30.58 24.39 0.26
CA LYS A 274 30.43 25.78 0.69
C LYS A 274 29.65 26.56 -0.36
N ASN A 275 28.60 27.23 0.07
CA ASN A 275 27.80 28.17 -0.74
C ASN A 275 27.33 27.51 -2.07
N TYR A 276 27.03 26.20 -2.05
CA TYR A 276 26.60 25.50 -3.26
C TYR A 276 25.17 25.90 -3.61
N THR A 277 24.99 26.33 -4.86
CA THR A 277 23.68 26.65 -5.44
C THR A 277 23.48 25.81 -6.70
N GLY A 278 22.38 25.09 -6.80
CA GLY A 278 22.04 24.23 -7.94
C GLY A 278 20.51 24.14 -8.09
N LYS A 279 20.04 23.30 -9.00
CA LYS A 279 18.60 23.13 -9.27
C LYS A 279 17.86 22.73 -7.98
N GLY A 280 17.08 23.67 -7.41
CA GLY A 280 16.32 23.46 -6.17
C GLY A 280 17.14 23.54 -4.88
N LEU A 281 18.44 23.86 -4.95
CA LEU A 281 19.32 24.01 -3.80
C LEU A 281 19.92 25.42 -3.80
N TYR A 282 19.88 26.12 -2.66
CA TYR A 282 20.38 27.49 -2.53
C TYR A 282 21.29 27.62 -1.31
N ASN A 283 22.52 28.08 -1.52
CA ASN A 283 23.49 28.37 -0.49
C ASN A 283 23.74 27.26 0.52
N ILE A 284 23.89 26.01 0.02
CA ILE A 284 24.10 24.84 0.86
C ILE A 284 25.53 24.83 1.40
N ASN A 285 25.63 24.66 2.72
CA ASN A 285 26.88 24.49 3.42
C ASN A 285 26.80 23.15 4.19
N LEU A 286 27.77 22.25 3.93
CA LEU A 286 27.84 20.94 4.57
C LEU A 286 29.29 20.54 4.78
N HIS A 287 29.61 20.06 5.97
CA HIS A 287 30.90 19.50 6.30
C HIS A 287 30.72 18.10 6.87
N VAL A 288 31.53 17.16 6.40
CA VAL A 288 31.55 15.78 6.89
C VAL A 288 32.98 15.40 7.21
N HIS A 289 33.24 14.86 8.39
CA HIS A 289 34.55 14.41 8.84
C HIS A 289 34.71 12.89 8.64
N LYS A 290 35.95 12.39 8.57
CA LYS A 290 36.22 10.95 8.50
C LYS A 290 35.62 10.24 9.71
N GLY A 291 34.85 9.18 9.46
CA GLY A 291 34.17 8.38 10.50
C GLY A 291 32.89 9.02 11.06
N GLU A 292 32.47 10.19 10.54
CA GLU A 292 31.22 10.85 10.93
C GLU A 292 30.03 10.29 10.15
N ILE A 293 28.88 10.15 10.84
CA ILE A 293 27.60 9.87 10.20
C ILE A 293 26.74 11.14 10.30
N VAL A 294 26.47 11.75 9.16
CA VAL A 294 25.62 12.94 9.06
C VAL A 294 24.23 12.53 8.60
N GLY A 295 23.21 12.89 9.37
CA GLY A 295 21.80 12.72 9.00
C GLY A 295 21.31 13.98 8.28
N ILE A 296 20.71 13.81 7.08
CA ILE A 296 20.03 14.88 6.35
C ILE A 296 18.53 14.61 6.43
N SER A 297 17.76 15.59 6.90
CA SER A 297 16.30 15.49 6.96
C SER A 297 15.65 16.77 6.42
N GLY A 298 14.43 16.63 5.92
CA GLY A 298 13.64 17.74 5.41
C GLY A 298 12.19 17.32 5.18
N LEU A 299 11.30 18.30 5.11
CA LEU A 299 9.92 18.05 4.71
C LEU A 299 9.88 17.81 3.19
N ALA A 300 9.06 16.87 2.75
CA ALA A 300 8.72 16.74 1.34
C ALA A 300 7.95 18.00 0.92
N GLY A 301 8.55 18.76 -0.01
CA GLY A 301 7.97 19.99 -0.55
C GLY A 301 7.05 19.71 -1.73
#